data_4e9c7550aaa451281a16c97ad8cc0973
#
_entry.id   4e9c7550aaa451281a16c97ad8cc0973
#
_cell.length_a   1.000
_cell.length_b   1.000
_cell.length_c   1.000
_cell.angle_alpha   90.00
_cell.angle_beta   90.00
_cell.angle_gamma   90.00
#
_symmetry.space_group_name_H-M   'P 1'
#
loop_
_entity.id
_entity.type
_entity.pdbx_description
1 polymer ?
#
loop_
_entity_poly.entity_id
_entity_poly.type
_entity_poly.pdbx_seq_one_letter_code
_entity_poly.pdbx_strand_id
1 'polypeptide(L)'
;SPANASAQRIPLSLIDFCTLYSGESTADTMARSVEFARSAEKLGFSRIWYAEHHNMPHIASSVPALIMAHVGAHTDSIRLGAGGVMLPNHSPYSIAEQYGTLAEMYPGRIDLGLGRAPGTDMHTLGRALRRDPRAAENFRDDVRQLQGFLGAPEDSPVPGIIAIPGRNT
;
A
#
# COMPACT_ATOMS: atom_id res chain seq x y z
N SER A 1 -1.94 20.11 -43.83
CA SER A 1 -1.36 18.98 -43.09
C SER A 1 -2.19 18.76 -41.81
N PRO A 2 -2.76 17.59 -41.58
CA PRO A 2 -3.46 17.34 -40.30
C PRO A 2 -2.42 17.28 -39.19
N ALA A 3 -2.61 18.13 -38.19
CA ALA A 3 -1.84 18.12 -36.96
C ALA A 3 -1.95 16.73 -36.33
N ASN A 4 -0.81 16.12 -36.08
CA ASN A 4 -0.66 14.86 -35.38
C ASN A 4 -1.18 15.07 -33.94
N ALA A 5 -2.46 14.75 -33.70
CA ALA A 5 -2.98 14.66 -32.36
C ALA A 5 -2.20 13.54 -31.67
N SER A 6 -1.26 13.90 -30.79
CA SER A 6 -0.56 12.94 -29.97
C SER A 6 -1.60 12.12 -29.23
N ALA A 7 -1.74 10.85 -29.60
CA ALA A 7 -2.66 9.94 -28.94
C ALA A 7 -2.31 9.95 -27.44
N GLN A 8 -3.21 10.48 -26.63
CA GLN A 8 -3.03 10.58 -25.19
C GLN A 8 -2.95 9.15 -24.66
N ARG A 9 -1.74 8.75 -24.23
CA ARG A 9 -1.54 7.41 -23.68
C ARG A 9 -2.32 7.27 -22.38
N ILE A 10 -3.18 6.27 -22.28
CA ILE A 10 -3.87 5.93 -21.04
C ILE A 10 -2.83 5.37 -20.06
N PRO A 11 -2.68 5.95 -18.86
CA PRO A 11 -1.75 5.43 -17.86
C PRO A 11 -2.23 4.07 -17.37
N LEU A 12 -1.34 3.09 -17.37
CA LEU A 12 -1.61 1.73 -16.89
C LEU A 12 -0.90 1.48 -15.57
N SER A 13 -1.57 0.75 -14.70
CA SER A 13 -1.03 0.27 -13.44
C SER A 13 -1.07 -1.25 -13.39
N LEU A 14 -0.17 -1.84 -12.62
CA LEU A 14 -0.09 -3.27 -12.36
C LEU A 14 -0.40 -3.55 -10.90
N ILE A 15 -0.74 -4.79 -10.59
CA ILE A 15 -0.79 -5.31 -9.22
C ILE A 15 0.17 -6.49 -9.12
N ASP A 16 0.99 -6.50 -8.06
CA ASP A 16 1.86 -7.61 -7.70
C ASP A 16 1.40 -8.20 -6.37
N PHE A 17 1.01 -9.46 -6.39
CA PHE A 17 0.65 -10.24 -5.20
C PHE A 17 1.87 -10.89 -4.56
N CYS A 18 3.07 -10.73 -5.11
CA CYS A 18 4.26 -11.47 -4.68
C CYS A 18 3.96 -12.98 -4.65
N THR A 19 3.46 -13.50 -5.77
CA THR A 19 3.02 -14.89 -5.88
C THR A 19 4.20 -15.83 -5.76
N LEU A 20 4.13 -16.82 -4.86
CA LEU A 20 5.10 -17.90 -4.75
C LEU A 20 4.79 -18.99 -5.77
N TYR A 21 5.77 -19.31 -6.62
CA TYR A 21 5.69 -20.41 -7.54
C TYR A 21 6.34 -21.68 -6.94
N SER A 22 5.96 -22.83 -7.49
CA SER A 22 6.50 -24.12 -7.04
C SER A 22 8.03 -24.15 -7.12
N GLY A 23 8.69 -24.50 -6.02
CA GLY A 23 10.14 -24.54 -5.92
C GLY A 23 10.82 -23.19 -5.62
N GLU A 24 10.07 -22.12 -5.50
CA GLU A 24 10.56 -20.78 -5.19
C GLU A 24 10.48 -20.52 -3.67
N SER A 25 11.51 -19.87 -3.12
CA SER A 25 11.46 -19.36 -1.75
C SER A 25 10.77 -17.99 -1.68
N THR A 26 10.33 -17.59 -0.50
CA THR A 26 9.80 -16.23 -0.29
C THR A 26 10.84 -15.15 -0.59
N ALA A 27 12.12 -15.44 -0.31
CA ALA A 27 13.21 -14.52 -0.63
C ALA A 27 13.38 -14.34 -2.15
N ASP A 28 13.27 -15.42 -2.93
CA ASP A 28 13.29 -15.33 -4.40
C ASP A 28 12.10 -14.52 -4.93
N THR A 29 10.93 -14.72 -4.34
CA THR A 29 9.72 -13.95 -4.67
C THR A 29 9.92 -12.45 -4.42
N MET A 30 10.53 -12.05 -3.31
CA MET A 30 10.83 -10.65 -3.04
C MET A 30 11.83 -10.06 -4.03
N ALA A 31 12.88 -10.81 -4.37
CA ALA A 31 13.84 -10.39 -5.39
C ALA A 31 13.18 -10.23 -6.77
N ARG A 32 12.32 -11.18 -7.14
CA ARG A 32 11.56 -11.12 -8.40
C ARG A 32 10.59 -9.94 -8.44
N SER A 33 9.95 -9.58 -7.32
CA SER A 33 9.10 -8.39 -7.22
C SER A 33 9.87 -7.10 -7.54
N VAL A 34 11.12 -6.99 -7.10
CA VAL A 34 12.00 -5.86 -7.45
C VAL A 34 12.25 -5.82 -8.96
N GLU A 35 12.63 -6.94 -9.56
CA GLU A 35 12.89 -7.02 -11.01
C GLU A 35 11.63 -6.77 -11.84
N PHE A 36 10.47 -7.23 -11.36
CA PHE A 36 9.18 -6.94 -11.97
C PHE A 36 8.89 -5.43 -11.96
N ALA A 37 9.12 -4.76 -10.83
CA ALA A 37 8.92 -3.32 -10.71
C ALA A 37 9.86 -2.52 -11.62
N ARG A 38 11.14 -2.89 -11.68
CA ARG A 38 12.13 -2.28 -12.59
C ARG A 38 11.76 -2.46 -14.06
N SER A 39 11.23 -3.62 -14.40
CA SER A 39 10.76 -3.89 -15.76
C SER A 39 9.52 -3.06 -16.09
N ALA A 40 8.56 -2.98 -15.17
CA ALA A 40 7.37 -2.15 -15.32
C ALA A 40 7.71 -0.66 -15.51
N GLU A 41 8.67 -0.16 -14.73
CA GLU A 41 9.18 1.21 -14.84
C GLU A 41 9.77 1.47 -16.22
N LYS A 42 10.65 0.58 -16.72
CA LYS A 42 11.26 0.69 -18.06
C LYS A 42 10.22 0.63 -19.18
N LEU A 43 9.15 -0.12 -19.00
CA LEU A 43 8.05 -0.24 -19.96
C LEU A 43 7.04 0.94 -19.90
N GLY A 44 7.21 1.86 -18.95
CA GLY A 44 6.39 3.05 -18.82
C GLY A 44 5.05 2.84 -18.11
N PHE A 45 4.91 1.79 -17.29
CA PHE A 45 3.78 1.68 -16.39
C PHE A 45 3.81 2.77 -15.33
N SER A 46 2.65 3.29 -14.97
CA SER A 46 2.55 4.43 -14.07
C SER A 46 2.70 4.05 -12.60
N ARG A 47 2.28 2.83 -12.23
CA ARG A 47 2.19 2.40 -10.84
C ARG A 47 2.19 0.89 -10.71
N ILE A 48 2.72 0.41 -9.57
CA ILE A 48 2.48 -0.95 -9.08
C ILE A 48 1.74 -0.89 -7.74
N TRP A 49 0.70 -1.70 -7.62
CA TRP A 49 -0.04 -1.92 -6.40
C TRP A 49 0.42 -3.21 -5.71
N TYR A 50 0.52 -3.16 -4.38
CA TYR A 50 0.77 -4.32 -3.51
C TYR A 50 -0.43 -4.53 -2.61
N ALA A 51 -0.88 -5.77 -2.48
CA ALA A 51 -2.05 -6.12 -1.68
C ALA A 51 -1.68 -6.45 -0.24
N GLU A 52 -2.68 -6.44 0.65
CA GLU A 52 -2.59 -7.01 1.98
C GLU A 52 -3.45 -8.28 2.03
N HIS A 53 -2.78 -9.44 2.02
CA HIS A 53 -3.41 -10.75 2.20
C HIS A 53 -2.71 -11.54 3.30
N HIS A 54 -3.48 -12.24 4.14
CA HIS A 54 -2.96 -13.02 5.25
C HIS A 54 -3.41 -14.47 5.13
N ASN A 55 -2.58 -15.40 5.65
CA ASN A 55 -2.83 -16.83 5.65
C ASN A 55 -3.11 -17.42 4.25
N MET A 56 -2.40 -16.91 3.25
CA MET A 56 -2.47 -17.41 1.87
C MET A 56 -1.10 -17.97 1.47
N PRO A 57 -0.94 -19.31 1.40
CA PRO A 57 0.36 -19.95 1.21
C PRO A 57 1.10 -19.55 -0.08
N HIS A 58 0.37 -19.08 -1.08
CA HIS A 58 0.93 -18.70 -2.37
C HIS A 58 1.03 -17.20 -2.62
N ILE A 59 0.75 -16.39 -1.60
CA ILE A 59 0.80 -14.92 -1.70
C ILE A 59 1.68 -14.39 -0.57
N ALA A 60 2.84 -13.82 -0.92
CA ALA A 60 3.75 -13.24 0.05
C ALA A 60 3.47 -11.75 0.34
N SER A 61 2.54 -11.13 -0.38
CA SER A 61 2.13 -9.74 -0.15
C SER A 61 1.18 -9.65 1.04
N SER A 62 1.74 -9.64 2.26
CA SER A 62 0.97 -9.50 3.51
C SER A 62 1.16 -8.13 4.17
N VAL A 63 2.29 -7.47 3.93
CA VAL A 63 2.64 -6.17 4.51
C VAL A 63 3.07 -5.22 3.41
N PRO A 64 2.13 -4.58 2.71
CA PRO A 64 2.43 -3.76 1.53
C PRO A 64 3.43 -2.64 1.81
N ALA A 65 3.39 -1.99 2.97
CA ALA A 65 4.33 -0.93 3.32
C ALA A 65 5.79 -1.38 3.29
N LEU A 66 6.11 -2.58 3.78
CA LEU A 66 7.48 -3.11 3.76
C LEU A 66 7.93 -3.45 2.33
N ILE A 67 7.04 -4.02 1.53
CA ILE A 67 7.33 -4.34 0.12
C ILE A 67 7.57 -3.04 -0.66
N MET A 68 6.72 -2.03 -0.47
CA MET A 68 6.88 -0.71 -1.08
C MET A 68 8.20 -0.05 -0.69
N ALA A 69 8.60 -0.12 0.59
CA ALA A 69 9.88 0.40 1.04
C ALA A 69 11.07 -0.31 0.36
N HIS A 70 11.00 -1.63 0.25
CA HIS A 70 12.04 -2.42 -0.41
C HIS A 70 12.12 -2.13 -1.91
N VAL A 71 11.01 -2.17 -2.62
CA VAL A 71 10.94 -1.92 -4.07
C VAL A 71 11.31 -0.46 -4.39
N GLY A 72 10.89 0.48 -3.55
CA GLY A 72 11.20 1.90 -3.70
C GLY A 72 12.70 2.19 -3.72
N ALA A 73 13.48 1.46 -2.92
CA ALA A 73 14.93 1.58 -2.88
C ALA A 73 15.63 1.06 -4.16
N HIS A 74 14.92 0.35 -5.02
CA HIS A 74 15.45 -0.28 -6.24
C HIS A 74 14.82 0.25 -7.54
N THR A 75 13.98 1.27 -7.44
CA THR A 75 13.29 1.93 -8.56
C THR A 75 13.40 3.44 -8.42
N ASP A 76 13.26 4.18 -9.51
CA ASP A 76 13.54 5.62 -9.54
C ASP A 76 12.27 6.48 -9.62
N SER A 77 11.28 6.09 -10.40
CA SER A 77 10.17 6.98 -10.78
C SER A 77 8.78 6.34 -10.69
N ILE A 78 8.67 5.02 -10.82
CA ILE A 78 7.36 4.35 -10.79
C ILE A 78 6.67 4.59 -9.46
N ARG A 79 5.37 4.88 -9.50
CA ARG A 79 4.57 5.03 -8.29
C ARG A 79 4.35 3.67 -7.64
N LEU A 80 4.34 3.66 -6.32
CA LEU A 80 4.13 2.48 -5.49
C LEU A 80 2.88 2.69 -4.66
N GLY A 81 1.96 1.76 -4.72
CA GLY A 81 0.69 1.86 -4.02
C GLY A 81 0.36 0.63 -3.19
N ALA A 82 -0.34 0.84 -2.09
CA ALA A 82 -1.06 -0.24 -1.43
C ALA A 82 -2.44 -0.39 -2.08
N GLY A 83 -2.74 -1.58 -2.56
CA GLY A 83 -4.02 -1.82 -3.20
C GLY A 83 -4.73 -3.05 -2.65
N GLY A 84 -5.17 -2.94 -1.39
CA GLY A 84 -5.11 -1.84 -0.42
C GLY A 84 -4.70 -2.32 0.96
N VAL A 85 -4.43 -1.37 1.83
CA VAL A 85 -4.35 -1.64 3.26
C VAL A 85 -5.74 -2.00 3.77
N MET A 86 -5.88 -3.13 4.45
CA MET A 86 -7.14 -3.53 5.10
C MET A 86 -7.28 -2.74 6.41
N LEU A 87 -7.72 -1.48 6.29
CA LEU A 87 -7.68 -0.51 7.38
C LEU A 87 -8.29 -1.00 8.69
N PRO A 88 -9.43 -1.77 8.71
CA PRO A 88 -9.96 -2.29 9.96
C PRO A 88 -9.05 -3.32 10.68
N ASN A 89 -7.99 -3.81 10.06
CA ASN A 89 -6.97 -4.64 10.72
C ASN A 89 -5.96 -3.81 11.53
N HIS A 90 -5.98 -2.49 11.41
CA HIS A 90 -4.93 -1.59 11.87
C HIS A 90 -5.49 -0.41 12.64
N SER A 91 -4.60 0.28 13.36
CA SER A 91 -4.85 1.63 13.87
C SER A 91 -4.66 2.63 12.73
N PRO A 92 -5.60 3.55 12.49
CA PRO A 92 -5.41 4.64 11.53
C PRO A 92 -4.14 5.46 11.80
N TYR A 93 -3.79 5.67 13.07
CA TYR A 93 -2.58 6.35 13.48
C TYR A 93 -1.31 5.64 12.99
N SER A 94 -1.21 4.33 13.23
CA SER A 94 -0.05 3.54 12.78
C SER A 94 0.08 3.51 11.26
N ILE A 95 -1.03 3.48 10.54
CA ILE A 95 -1.01 3.55 9.07
C ILE A 95 -0.56 4.94 8.59
N ALA A 96 -0.99 6.01 9.25
CA ALA A 96 -0.50 7.35 8.93
C ALA A 96 1.02 7.45 9.09
N GLU A 97 1.58 6.92 10.18
CA GLU A 97 3.03 6.92 10.41
C GLU A 97 3.78 6.11 9.33
N GLN A 98 3.28 4.91 8.98
CA GLN A 98 3.90 4.06 7.96
C GLN A 98 3.92 4.74 6.59
N TYR A 99 2.80 5.27 6.15
CA TYR A 99 2.69 5.86 4.81
C TYR A 99 3.26 7.27 4.74
N GLY A 100 3.24 8.01 5.84
CA GLY A 100 3.99 9.24 5.97
C GLY A 100 5.50 9.00 5.86
N THR A 101 6.00 7.94 6.51
CA THR A 101 7.41 7.53 6.38
C THR A 101 7.76 7.17 4.94
N LEU A 102 6.93 6.38 4.27
CA LEU A 102 7.14 6.03 2.87
C LEU A 102 7.16 7.27 1.96
N ALA A 103 6.26 8.21 2.19
CA ALA A 103 6.17 9.43 1.39
C ALA A 103 7.40 10.34 1.58
N GLU A 104 7.99 10.36 2.77
CA GLU A 104 9.27 11.05 3.02
C GLU A 104 10.45 10.33 2.36
N MET A 105 10.45 8.99 2.38
CA MET A 105 11.50 8.20 1.70
C MET A 105 11.43 8.32 0.17
N TYR A 106 10.23 8.38 -0.39
CA TYR A 106 9.96 8.38 -1.83
C TYR A 106 8.97 9.49 -2.22
N PRO A 107 9.39 10.76 -2.15
CA PRO A 107 8.50 11.90 -2.40
C PRO A 107 7.77 11.82 -3.73
N GLY A 108 6.45 12.04 -3.70
CA GLY A 108 5.61 12.07 -4.89
C GLY A 108 5.33 10.70 -5.54
N ARG A 109 5.77 9.59 -4.93
CA ARG A 109 5.65 8.25 -5.52
C ARG A 109 4.69 7.32 -4.78
N ILE A 110 4.18 7.71 -3.63
CA ILE A 110 3.42 6.81 -2.74
C ILE A 110 1.92 7.04 -2.90
N ASP A 111 1.18 5.94 -3.00
CA ASP A 111 -0.28 5.92 -3.01
C ASP A 111 -0.81 4.98 -1.93
N LEU A 112 -1.73 5.47 -1.12
CA LEU A 112 -2.38 4.68 -0.09
C LEU A 112 -3.82 4.34 -0.50
N GLY A 113 -4.01 3.13 -1.00
CA GLY A 113 -5.34 2.56 -1.20
C GLY A 113 -5.82 1.84 0.05
N LEU A 114 -7.09 1.93 0.35
CA LEU A 114 -7.70 1.36 1.54
C LEU A 114 -8.74 0.31 1.19
N GLY A 115 -8.77 -0.78 1.95
CA GLY A 115 -9.78 -1.81 1.87
C GLY A 115 -10.54 -1.98 3.19
N ARG A 116 -11.79 -2.42 3.10
CA ARG A 116 -12.66 -2.73 4.23
C ARG A 116 -12.60 -4.21 4.60
N ALA A 117 -12.34 -5.07 3.63
CA ALA A 117 -12.27 -6.51 3.81
C ALA A 117 -11.12 -6.92 4.75
N PRO A 118 -11.15 -8.13 5.33
CA PRO A 118 -10.08 -8.59 6.21
C PRO A 118 -8.78 -8.98 5.47
N GLY A 119 -8.84 -9.28 4.18
CA GLY A 119 -7.72 -9.82 3.43
C GLY A 119 -7.37 -11.27 3.81
N THR A 120 -8.27 -11.98 4.49
CA THR A 120 -8.10 -13.34 4.97
C THR A 120 -9.43 -13.97 5.39
N ASP A 121 -9.39 -15.22 5.87
CA ASP A 121 -10.52 -15.92 6.47
C ASP A 121 -10.86 -15.43 7.90
N MET A 122 -12.06 -15.72 8.36
CA MET A 122 -12.57 -15.26 9.67
C MET A 122 -11.85 -15.86 10.87
N HIS A 123 -11.28 -17.07 10.74
CA HIS A 123 -10.51 -17.69 11.82
C HIS A 123 -9.17 -16.95 12.01
N THR A 124 -8.44 -16.71 10.92
CA THR A 124 -7.21 -15.93 10.94
C THR A 124 -7.46 -14.51 11.45
N LEU A 125 -8.56 -13.89 11.03
CA LEU A 125 -8.95 -12.55 11.45
C LEU A 125 -9.08 -12.46 12.98
N GLY A 126 -9.84 -13.36 13.60
CA GLY A 126 -10.10 -13.32 15.04
C GLY A 126 -8.92 -13.78 15.89
N ARG A 127 -8.20 -14.82 15.46
CA ARG A 127 -7.18 -15.49 16.30
C ARG A 127 -5.78 -14.94 16.13
N ALA A 128 -5.38 -14.60 14.91
CA ALA A 128 -4.03 -14.11 14.61
C ALA A 128 -3.99 -12.59 14.55
N LEU A 129 -4.86 -11.97 13.77
CA LEU A 129 -4.93 -10.50 13.65
C LEU A 129 -5.60 -9.84 14.86
N ARG A 130 -6.33 -10.60 15.68
CA ARG A 130 -7.05 -10.11 16.87
C ARG A 130 -7.98 -8.93 16.57
N ARG A 131 -8.53 -8.92 15.37
CA ARG A 131 -9.45 -7.88 14.93
C ARG A 131 -10.81 -8.07 15.55
N ASP A 132 -11.40 -6.98 16.05
CA ASP A 132 -12.82 -6.98 16.42
C ASP A 132 -13.66 -7.34 15.19
N PRO A 133 -14.56 -8.31 15.24
CA PRO A 133 -15.43 -8.67 14.12
C PRO A 133 -16.24 -7.50 13.57
N ARG A 134 -16.53 -6.50 14.41
CA ARG A 134 -17.26 -5.28 14.02
C ARG A 134 -16.40 -4.13 13.55
N ALA A 135 -15.07 -4.26 13.54
CA ALA A 135 -14.16 -3.19 13.15
C ALA A 135 -14.49 -2.61 11.76
N ALA A 136 -14.99 -3.45 10.85
CA ALA A 136 -15.42 -3.00 9.52
C ALA A 136 -16.60 -2.01 9.53
N GLU A 137 -17.37 -1.95 10.61
CA GLU A 137 -18.47 -0.99 10.76
C GLU A 137 -17.94 0.44 10.92
N ASN A 138 -16.75 0.59 11.51
CA ASN A 138 -16.09 1.87 11.76
C ASN A 138 -15.25 2.36 10.55
N PHE A 139 -15.19 1.62 9.47
CA PHE A 139 -14.30 1.90 8.33
C PHE A 139 -14.36 3.35 7.85
N ARG A 140 -15.54 3.93 7.77
CA ARG A 140 -15.71 5.33 7.34
C ARG A 140 -15.06 6.33 8.30
N ASP A 141 -15.18 6.08 9.60
CA ASP A 141 -14.60 6.96 10.62
C ASP A 141 -13.10 6.74 10.74
N ASP A 142 -12.62 5.51 10.56
CA ASP A 142 -11.19 5.19 10.48
C ASP A 142 -10.52 5.90 9.30
N VAL A 143 -11.19 5.96 8.14
CA VAL A 143 -10.69 6.71 6.97
C VAL A 143 -10.58 8.21 7.31
N ARG A 144 -11.57 8.79 7.97
CA ARG A 144 -11.53 10.20 8.40
C ARG A 144 -10.40 10.46 9.40
N GLN A 145 -10.21 9.55 10.36
CA GLN A 145 -9.11 9.65 11.31
C GLN A 145 -7.76 9.60 10.60
N LEU A 146 -7.59 8.65 9.67
CA LEU A 146 -6.37 8.55 8.88
C LEU A 146 -6.09 9.83 8.07
N GLN A 147 -7.10 10.40 7.43
CA GLN A 147 -6.98 11.66 6.71
C GLN A 147 -6.57 12.81 7.65
N GLY A 148 -7.13 12.87 8.85
CA GLY A 148 -6.74 13.86 9.85
C GLY A 148 -5.30 13.71 10.30
N PHE A 149 -4.81 12.49 10.53
CA PHE A 149 -3.40 12.25 10.90
C PHE A 149 -2.42 12.53 9.77
N LEU A 150 -2.83 12.37 8.51
CA LEU A 150 -2.03 12.71 7.33
C LEU A 150 -2.09 14.20 6.96
N GLY A 151 -3.01 14.93 7.55
CA GLY A 151 -3.21 16.37 7.35
C GLY A 151 -2.28 17.23 8.20
N ALA A 152 -2.66 18.48 8.37
CA ALA A 152 -1.96 19.41 9.26
C ALA A 152 -2.15 19.02 10.75
N PRO A 153 -1.25 19.41 11.67
CA PRO A 153 -1.37 19.04 13.09
C PRO A 153 -2.67 19.48 13.74
N GLU A 154 -3.25 20.60 13.30
CA GLU A 154 -4.53 21.12 13.75
C GLU A 154 -5.72 20.26 13.30
N ASP A 155 -5.55 19.45 12.26
CA ASP A 155 -6.56 18.54 11.75
C ASP A 155 -6.54 17.17 12.46
N SER A 156 -5.63 16.98 13.42
CA SER A 156 -5.54 15.71 14.16
C SER A 156 -6.87 15.35 14.82
N PRO A 157 -7.36 14.12 14.60
CA PRO A 157 -8.61 13.66 15.22
C PRO A 157 -8.50 13.49 16.74
N VAL A 158 -7.28 13.48 17.26
CA VAL A 158 -6.99 13.38 18.70
C VAL A 158 -6.12 14.56 19.12
N PRO A 159 -6.65 15.54 19.87
CA PRO A 159 -5.89 16.71 20.28
C PRO A 159 -4.56 16.36 20.95
N GLY A 160 -3.49 16.99 20.47
CA GLY A 160 -2.14 16.79 21.00
C GLY A 160 -1.42 15.54 20.52
N ILE A 161 -2.04 14.72 19.66
CA ILE A 161 -1.40 13.54 19.04
C ILE A 161 -1.23 13.81 17.54
N ILE A 162 -0.02 13.71 17.06
CA ILE A 162 0.31 13.87 15.63
C ILE A 162 1.09 12.67 15.13
N ALA A 163 0.90 12.29 13.87
CA ALA A 163 1.73 11.30 13.22
C ALA A 163 3.06 11.93 12.77
N ILE A 164 4.19 11.22 13.00
CA ILE A 164 5.53 11.70 12.65
C ILE A 164 6.37 10.55 12.07
N PRO A 165 6.71 10.62 10.77
CA PRO A 165 6.14 11.53 9.77
C PRO A 165 4.70 11.12 9.43
N GLY A 166 3.92 12.01 8.87
CA GLY A 166 2.52 11.73 8.52
C GLY A 166 1.87 12.94 7.87
N ARG A 167 2.30 14.06 8.30
CA ARG A 167 1.77 15.36 7.96
C ARG A 167 2.18 15.80 6.55
N ASN A 168 1.23 16.32 5.77
CA ASN A 168 1.43 16.85 4.41
C ASN A 168 1.99 15.81 3.40
N THR A 169 1.65 14.56 3.56
CA THR A 169 2.09 13.47 2.69
C THR A 169 1.03 13.04 1.69
#